data_b959bfd8c359ecdb0303bb5ae65c5b0d
#
_entry.id   b959bfd8c359ecdb0303bb5ae65c5b0d
#
_cell.length_a   1.000
_cell.length_b   1.000
_cell.length_c   1.000
_cell.angle_alpha   90.00
_cell.angle_beta   90.00
_cell.angle_gamma   90.00
#
_symmetry.space_group_name_H-M   'P 1'
#
loop_
_entity.id
_entity.type
_entity.pdbx_description
1 polymer ?
#
loop_
_entity_poly.entity_id
_entity_poly.type
_entity_poly.pdbx_seq_one_letter_code
_entity_poly.pdbx_strand_id
1 'polypeptide(L)'
;GIDTSLQQAGGLRPEGPHLARSPRQIVMLQRKASKPGEGLGKTTGWIHRTTLLSRGVKMIPAVSYQKIDDEGLHVEIGGEAQVLAVDNVIICAGQEPNRMLQEPLLAAGKTVHLIGGCDVASELDARRAIAQGTKLALGI
;
A
#
# COMPACT_ATOMS: atom_id res chain seq x y z
N GLY A 1 22.51 -8.85 -9.43
CA GLY A 1 23.82 -8.40 -9.73
C GLY A 1 23.98 -7.88 -11.14
N ILE A 2 24.00 -6.54 -11.29
CA ILE A 2 24.37 -5.91 -12.56
C ILE A 2 25.89 -5.87 -12.64
N ASP A 3 26.44 -6.28 -13.80
CA ASP A 3 27.86 -6.12 -14.07
C ASP A 3 28.15 -4.72 -14.64
N THR A 4 28.69 -3.85 -13.79
CA THR A 4 29.07 -2.49 -14.19
C THR A 4 30.43 -2.44 -14.93
N SER A 5 31.17 -3.54 -14.95
CA SER A 5 32.44 -3.63 -15.68
C SER A 5 32.23 -3.97 -17.16
N LEU A 6 31.03 -4.34 -17.56
CA LEU A 6 30.64 -4.73 -18.93
C LEU A 6 31.39 -5.97 -19.46
N GLN A 7 31.91 -6.81 -18.58
CA GLN A 7 32.67 -8.02 -18.96
C GLN A 7 31.76 -9.24 -19.16
N GLN A 8 30.56 -9.21 -18.58
CA GLN A 8 29.64 -10.33 -18.65
C GLN A 8 28.62 -10.17 -19.78
N ALA A 9 28.41 -11.22 -20.55
CA ALA A 9 27.38 -11.26 -21.57
C ALA A 9 25.99 -11.05 -20.91
N GLY A 10 25.20 -10.14 -21.46
CA GLY A 10 23.89 -9.77 -20.91
C GLY A 10 23.95 -8.83 -19.69
N GLY A 11 25.11 -8.38 -19.25
CA GLY A 11 25.27 -7.41 -18.16
C GLY A 11 24.88 -7.91 -16.78
N LEU A 12 24.83 -9.22 -16.56
CA LEU A 12 24.50 -9.84 -15.28
C LEU A 12 25.70 -10.60 -14.72
N ARG A 13 25.97 -10.42 -13.45
CA ARG A 13 27.01 -11.17 -12.74
C ARG A 13 26.55 -12.62 -12.49
N PRO A 14 27.42 -13.61 -12.71
CA PRO A 14 27.09 -15.03 -12.44
C PRO A 14 26.71 -15.29 -10.98
N GLU A 15 27.29 -14.55 -10.04
CA GLU A 15 27.05 -14.69 -8.60
C GLU A 15 25.66 -14.18 -8.17
N GLY A 16 24.93 -13.50 -9.07
CA GLY A 16 23.64 -12.92 -8.79
C GLY A 16 23.71 -11.62 -7.96
N PRO A 17 22.60 -11.20 -7.35
CA PRO A 17 22.55 -9.96 -6.58
C PRO A 17 23.18 -10.12 -5.19
N HIS A 18 24.09 -9.21 -4.83
CA HIS A 18 24.61 -9.05 -3.47
C HIS A 18 23.79 -8.01 -2.73
N LEU A 19 22.74 -8.46 -2.05
CA LEU A 19 21.87 -7.59 -1.26
C LEU A 19 22.39 -7.48 0.17
N ALA A 20 22.59 -6.25 0.65
CA ALA A 20 22.88 -6.02 2.04
C ALA A 20 21.76 -6.57 2.91
N ARG A 21 22.09 -7.34 3.94
CA ARG A 21 21.13 -7.87 4.90
C ARG A 21 20.50 -6.73 5.69
N SER A 22 19.18 -6.68 5.72
CA SER A 22 18.47 -5.70 6.55
C SER A 22 18.71 -6.01 8.04
N PRO A 23 19.01 -4.98 8.87
CA PRO A 23 19.05 -5.15 10.33
C PRO A 23 17.64 -5.32 10.94
N ARG A 24 16.58 -5.14 10.15
CA ARG A 24 15.18 -5.23 10.58
C ARG A 24 14.50 -6.41 9.93
N GLN A 25 13.64 -7.08 10.71
CA GLN A 25 12.66 -8.02 10.18
C GLN A 25 11.40 -7.24 9.83
N ILE A 26 10.92 -7.39 8.60
CA ILE A 26 9.74 -6.68 8.11
C ILE A 26 8.68 -7.70 7.71
N VAL A 27 7.48 -7.52 8.27
CA VAL A 27 6.30 -8.31 7.92
C VAL A 27 5.25 -7.35 7.34
N MET A 28 4.83 -7.60 6.12
CA MET A 28 3.75 -6.88 5.46
C MET A 28 2.48 -7.71 5.57
N LEU A 29 1.44 -7.12 6.15
CA LEU A 29 0.16 -7.77 6.37
C LEU A 29 -0.92 -7.13 5.50
N GLN A 30 -1.88 -7.93 5.05
CA GLN A 30 -3.00 -7.48 4.25
C GLN A 30 -4.27 -8.25 4.63
N ARG A 31 -5.42 -7.54 4.77
CA ARG A 31 -6.72 -8.18 5.02
C ARG A 31 -7.26 -8.93 3.81
N LYS A 32 -7.04 -8.42 2.60
CA LYS A 32 -7.48 -9.09 1.36
C LYS A 32 -6.80 -10.46 1.25
N ALA A 33 -7.55 -11.48 0.85
CA ALA A 33 -7.02 -12.82 0.62
C ALA A 33 -6.14 -12.92 -0.63
N SER A 34 -6.23 -11.92 -1.50
CA SER A 34 -5.41 -11.86 -2.70
C SER A 34 -3.92 -11.64 -2.35
N LYS A 35 -3.08 -11.92 -3.31
CA LYS A 35 -1.63 -11.73 -3.21
C LYS A 35 -1.27 -10.26 -2.95
N PRO A 36 -0.47 -9.90 -1.92
CA PRO A 36 -0.07 -8.52 -1.70
C PRO A 36 0.52 -7.87 -2.95
N GLY A 37 -0.01 -6.70 -3.31
CA GLY A 37 0.37 -5.98 -4.52
C GLY A 37 -0.26 -6.51 -5.83
N GLU A 38 -1.30 -7.35 -5.77
CA GLU A 38 -1.98 -7.87 -6.98
C GLU A 38 -2.61 -6.76 -7.83
N GLY A 39 -3.14 -5.69 -7.18
CA GLY A 39 -3.74 -4.53 -7.85
C GLY A 39 -2.73 -3.52 -8.42
N LEU A 40 -1.43 -3.74 -8.26
CA LEU A 40 -0.41 -2.85 -8.81
C LEU A 40 -0.34 -2.98 -10.34
N GLY A 41 0.10 -1.90 -10.99
CA GLY A 41 0.29 -1.87 -12.44
C GLY A 41 1.14 -3.05 -12.95
N LYS A 42 0.69 -3.68 -14.03
CA LYS A 42 1.31 -4.89 -14.60
C LYS A 42 2.79 -4.71 -14.96
N THR A 43 3.19 -3.49 -15.29
CA THR A 43 4.57 -3.15 -15.69
C THR A 43 5.53 -3.03 -14.51
N THR A 44 5.05 -2.63 -13.32
CA THR A 44 5.91 -2.30 -12.17
C THR A 44 5.62 -3.13 -10.92
N GLY A 45 4.41 -3.68 -10.78
CA GLY A 45 4.00 -4.41 -9.59
C GLY A 45 4.89 -5.62 -9.27
N TRP A 46 5.30 -6.36 -10.29
CA TRP A 46 6.20 -7.50 -10.12
C TRP A 46 7.60 -7.08 -9.66
N ILE A 47 8.11 -5.92 -10.11
CA ILE A 47 9.41 -5.36 -9.68
C ILE A 47 9.38 -5.08 -8.18
N HIS A 48 8.34 -4.39 -7.70
CA HIS A 48 8.19 -4.08 -6.28
C HIS A 48 8.12 -5.35 -5.42
N ARG A 49 7.30 -6.33 -5.84
CA ARG A 49 7.23 -7.62 -5.13
C ARG A 49 8.56 -8.34 -5.08
N THR A 50 9.24 -8.47 -6.22
CA THR A 50 10.55 -9.13 -6.29
C THR A 50 11.57 -8.42 -5.40
N THR A 51 11.55 -7.09 -5.38
CA THR A 51 12.42 -6.28 -4.53
C THR A 51 12.16 -6.56 -3.04
N LEU A 52 10.90 -6.60 -2.62
CA LEU A 52 10.55 -6.89 -1.23
C LEU A 52 10.94 -8.32 -0.83
N LEU A 53 10.62 -9.30 -1.66
CA LEU A 53 10.99 -10.70 -1.43
C LEU A 53 12.50 -10.89 -1.33
N SER A 54 13.26 -10.29 -2.25
CA SER A 54 14.72 -10.39 -2.26
C SER A 54 15.36 -9.74 -1.02
N ARG A 55 14.66 -8.82 -0.37
CA ARG A 55 15.06 -8.20 0.90
C ARG A 55 14.53 -8.92 2.14
N GLY A 56 13.90 -10.07 1.97
CA GLY A 56 13.43 -10.92 3.06
C GLY A 56 12.13 -10.43 3.72
N VAL A 57 11.38 -9.54 3.08
CA VAL A 57 10.08 -9.09 3.60
C VAL A 57 9.08 -10.24 3.52
N LYS A 58 8.50 -10.63 4.66
CA LYS A 58 7.39 -11.59 4.71
C LYS A 58 6.10 -10.87 4.31
N MET A 59 5.36 -11.42 3.35
CA MET A 59 4.07 -10.87 2.91
C MET A 59 2.96 -11.87 3.20
N ILE A 60 2.03 -11.52 4.09
CA ILE A 60 0.97 -12.41 4.57
C ILE A 60 -0.39 -11.80 4.21
N PRO A 61 -1.16 -12.44 3.31
CA PRO A 61 -2.53 -12.04 3.00
C PRO A 61 -3.53 -12.65 3.99
N ALA A 62 -4.81 -12.27 3.87
CA ALA A 62 -5.93 -12.81 4.62
C ALA A 62 -5.79 -12.69 6.14
N VAL A 63 -5.23 -11.59 6.62
CA VAL A 63 -5.00 -11.34 8.04
C VAL A 63 -6.18 -10.59 8.66
N SER A 64 -6.70 -11.06 9.79
CA SER A 64 -7.63 -10.34 10.64
C SER A 64 -6.86 -9.73 11.82
N TYR A 65 -6.98 -8.41 12.02
CA TYR A 65 -6.32 -7.69 13.11
C TYR A 65 -7.22 -7.67 14.34
N GLN A 66 -6.67 -7.99 15.50
CA GLN A 66 -7.40 -8.07 16.76
C GLN A 66 -7.09 -6.89 17.67
N LYS A 67 -5.86 -6.75 18.11
CA LYS A 67 -5.38 -5.68 18.99
C LYS A 67 -3.88 -5.48 18.88
N ILE A 68 -3.41 -4.38 19.46
CA ILE A 68 -2.00 -4.10 19.72
C ILE A 68 -1.85 -3.88 21.22
N ASP A 69 -0.87 -4.53 21.83
CA ASP A 69 -0.49 -4.36 23.23
C ASP A 69 1.02 -4.58 23.43
N ASP A 70 1.48 -4.68 24.68
CA ASP A 70 2.90 -4.82 25.01
C ASP A 70 3.51 -6.16 24.53
N GLU A 71 2.67 -7.16 24.21
CA GLU A 71 3.13 -8.42 23.63
C GLU A 71 3.35 -8.32 22.11
N GLY A 72 2.73 -7.32 21.45
CA GLY A 72 2.86 -7.07 20.04
C GLY A 72 1.54 -6.87 19.31
N LEU A 73 1.51 -7.25 18.03
CA LEU A 73 0.31 -7.21 17.17
C LEU A 73 -0.38 -8.57 17.17
N HIS A 74 -1.59 -8.63 17.73
CA HIS A 74 -2.43 -9.81 17.74
C HIS A 74 -3.23 -9.91 16.43
N VAL A 75 -3.09 -11.02 15.76
CA VAL A 75 -3.72 -11.30 14.46
C VAL A 75 -4.31 -12.69 14.43
N GLU A 76 -5.21 -12.90 13.49
CA GLU A 76 -5.69 -14.23 13.11
C GLU A 76 -5.28 -14.50 11.67
N ILE A 77 -4.64 -15.63 11.42
CA ILE A 77 -4.15 -16.03 10.12
C ILE A 77 -4.61 -17.48 9.88
N GLY A 78 -5.40 -17.69 8.83
CA GLY A 78 -5.94 -19.03 8.54
C GLY A 78 -6.86 -19.61 9.63
N GLY A 79 -7.51 -18.76 10.44
CA GLY A 79 -8.36 -19.16 11.57
C GLY A 79 -7.59 -19.40 12.87
N GLU A 80 -6.27 -19.21 12.89
CA GLU A 80 -5.42 -19.38 14.08
C GLU A 80 -5.00 -18.03 14.63
N ALA A 81 -5.19 -17.83 15.94
CA ALA A 81 -4.74 -16.64 16.65
C ALA A 81 -3.22 -16.69 16.83
N GLN A 82 -2.55 -15.59 16.50
CA GLN A 82 -1.11 -15.44 16.61
C GLN A 82 -0.75 -14.07 17.18
N VAL A 83 0.35 -13.99 17.92
CA VAL A 83 0.95 -12.73 18.35
C VAL A 83 2.24 -12.52 17.58
N LEU A 84 2.31 -11.43 16.84
CA LEU A 84 3.54 -10.99 16.19
C LEU A 84 4.27 -10.06 17.15
N ALA A 85 5.30 -10.56 17.79
CA ALA A 85 6.16 -9.75 18.66
C ALA A 85 6.96 -8.77 17.80
N VAL A 86 6.53 -7.51 17.76
CA VAL A 86 7.10 -6.45 16.94
C VAL A 86 7.35 -5.19 17.76
N ASP A 87 8.42 -4.48 17.48
CA ASP A 87 8.76 -3.22 18.13
C ASP A 87 7.92 -2.05 17.60
N ASN A 88 7.47 -2.15 16.35
CA ASN A 88 6.73 -1.08 15.69
C ASN A 88 5.65 -1.64 14.78
N VAL A 89 4.48 -0.99 14.79
CA VAL A 89 3.39 -1.24 13.86
C VAL A 89 3.17 0.00 13.01
N ILE A 90 3.30 -0.12 11.70
CA ILE A 90 3.06 0.97 10.74
C ILE A 90 1.73 0.71 10.05
N ILE A 91 0.74 1.57 10.30
CA ILE A 91 -0.59 1.46 9.73
C ILE A 91 -0.61 2.20 8.39
N CYS A 92 -0.77 1.42 7.30
CA CYS A 92 -0.90 1.93 5.93
C CYS A 92 -2.23 1.50 5.31
N ALA A 93 -3.28 1.35 6.14
CA ALA A 93 -4.53 0.71 5.76
C ALA A 93 -5.65 1.71 5.56
N GLY A 94 -5.99 1.93 4.29
CA GLY A 94 -7.16 2.71 3.91
C GLY A 94 -6.98 4.23 4.01
N GLN A 95 -8.02 4.91 3.57
CA GLN A 95 -8.13 6.37 3.62
C GLN A 95 -9.60 6.70 3.86
N GLU A 96 -9.86 7.77 4.59
CA GLU A 96 -11.20 8.31 4.82
C GLU A 96 -11.38 9.64 4.09
N PRO A 97 -12.60 9.94 3.59
CA PRO A 97 -12.88 11.21 2.94
C PRO A 97 -12.71 12.37 3.92
N ASN A 98 -11.84 13.32 3.60
CA ASN A 98 -11.74 14.55 4.38
C ASN A 98 -12.79 15.56 3.91
N ARG A 99 -13.82 15.78 4.72
CA ARG A 99 -14.95 16.68 4.45
C ARG A 99 -15.05 17.85 5.44
N MET A 100 -13.96 18.18 6.12
CA MET A 100 -13.95 19.22 7.17
C MET A 100 -14.50 20.58 6.72
N LEU A 101 -14.36 20.93 5.45
CA LEU A 101 -14.83 22.19 4.89
C LEU A 101 -16.29 22.15 4.38
N GLN A 102 -16.90 20.97 4.28
CA GLN A 102 -18.23 20.82 3.68
C GLN A 102 -19.28 21.60 4.49
N GLU A 103 -19.46 21.29 5.75
CA GLU A 103 -20.46 21.93 6.61
C GLU A 103 -20.25 23.43 6.79
N PRO A 104 -19.03 23.94 7.06
CA PRO A 104 -18.79 25.37 7.17
C PRO A 104 -19.13 26.14 5.88
N LEU A 105 -18.84 25.58 4.72
CA LEU A 105 -19.13 26.22 3.44
C LEU A 105 -20.63 26.22 3.14
N LEU A 106 -21.34 25.14 3.42
CA LEU A 106 -22.79 25.06 3.30
C LEU A 106 -23.47 26.07 4.24
N ALA A 107 -23.01 26.16 5.48
CA ALA A 107 -23.52 27.14 6.45
C ALA A 107 -23.27 28.58 6.00
N ALA A 108 -22.20 28.83 5.26
CA ALA A 108 -21.91 30.14 4.64
C ALA A 108 -22.69 30.39 3.34
N GLY A 109 -23.65 29.55 2.99
CA GLY A 109 -24.50 29.69 1.81
C GLY A 109 -23.78 29.40 0.49
N LYS A 110 -22.67 28.65 0.52
CA LYS A 110 -21.92 28.27 -0.68
C LYS A 110 -22.42 26.96 -1.26
N THR A 111 -22.44 26.85 -2.57
CA THR A 111 -22.65 25.56 -3.24
C THR A 111 -21.39 24.73 -3.11
N VAL A 112 -21.51 23.49 -2.62
CA VAL A 112 -20.38 22.61 -2.38
C VAL A 112 -20.55 21.31 -3.17
N HIS A 113 -19.54 20.96 -3.94
CA HIS A 113 -19.48 19.70 -4.66
C HIS A 113 -18.31 18.87 -4.16
N LEU A 114 -18.57 17.61 -3.81
CA LEU A 114 -17.54 16.68 -3.39
C LEU A 114 -17.03 15.88 -4.59
N ILE A 115 -15.72 15.90 -4.81
CA ILE A 115 -15.05 15.14 -5.87
C ILE A 115 -13.77 14.49 -5.36
N GLY A 116 -13.29 13.47 -6.05
CA GLY A 116 -12.05 12.78 -5.71
C GLY A 116 -12.09 12.16 -4.31
N GLY A 117 -11.07 12.43 -3.52
CA GLY A 117 -10.93 11.88 -2.17
C GLY A 117 -11.94 12.40 -1.16
N CYS A 118 -12.50 13.60 -1.36
CA CYS A 118 -13.57 14.14 -0.51
C CYS A 118 -14.89 13.40 -0.70
N ASP A 119 -15.15 12.87 -1.90
CA ASP A 119 -16.31 12.05 -2.20
C ASP A 119 -16.12 10.62 -1.72
N VAL A 120 -15.17 9.91 -2.33
CA VAL A 120 -14.80 8.54 -1.97
C VAL A 120 -13.28 8.43 -1.94
N ALA A 121 -12.71 8.22 -0.74
CA ALA A 121 -11.26 8.12 -0.57
C ALA A 121 -10.71 6.75 -0.97
N SER A 122 -11.53 5.68 -0.88
CA SER A 122 -11.09 4.31 -1.19
C SER A 122 -10.62 4.18 -2.64
N GLU A 123 -9.45 3.57 -2.82
CA GLU A 123 -8.85 3.27 -4.14
C GLU A 123 -8.83 4.47 -5.09
N LEU A 124 -8.59 5.67 -4.54
CA LEU A 124 -8.50 6.89 -5.33
C LEU A 124 -7.24 6.88 -6.19
N ASP A 125 -7.44 7.12 -7.49
CA ASP A 125 -6.36 7.43 -8.43
C ASP A 125 -6.61 8.78 -9.14
N ALA A 126 -5.56 9.30 -9.80
CA ALA A 126 -5.64 10.55 -10.53
C ALA A 126 -6.68 10.49 -11.64
N ARG A 127 -6.87 9.35 -12.29
CA ARG A 127 -7.83 9.17 -13.38
C ARG A 127 -9.26 9.39 -12.90
N ARG A 128 -9.64 8.77 -11.78
CA ARG A 128 -10.98 8.94 -11.19
C ARG A 128 -11.22 10.38 -10.75
N ALA A 129 -10.25 10.99 -10.04
CA ALA A 129 -10.37 12.36 -9.58
C ALA A 129 -10.53 13.37 -10.72
N ILE A 130 -9.72 13.25 -11.77
CA ILE A 130 -9.79 14.10 -12.96
C ILE A 130 -11.13 13.92 -13.69
N ALA A 131 -11.58 12.67 -13.89
CA ALA A 131 -12.84 12.38 -14.54
C ALA A 131 -14.03 12.98 -13.79
N GLN A 132 -14.07 12.89 -12.45
CA GLN A 132 -15.10 13.51 -11.63
C GLN A 132 -15.09 15.04 -11.76
N GLY A 133 -13.90 15.67 -11.66
CA GLY A 133 -13.77 17.11 -11.80
C GLY A 133 -14.22 17.61 -13.18
N THR A 134 -13.80 16.94 -14.23
CA THR A 134 -14.20 17.28 -15.60
C THR A 134 -15.73 17.17 -15.80
N LYS A 135 -16.30 16.03 -15.34
CA LYS A 135 -17.76 15.82 -15.46
C LYS A 135 -18.56 16.88 -14.70
N LEU A 136 -18.12 17.25 -13.49
CA LEU A 136 -18.76 18.28 -12.71
C LEU A 136 -18.69 19.63 -13.44
N ALA A 137 -17.51 20.04 -13.89
CA ALA A 137 -17.31 21.31 -14.58
C ALA A 137 -18.11 21.46 -15.88
N LEU A 138 -18.46 20.36 -16.54
CA LEU A 138 -19.32 20.37 -17.74
C LEU A 138 -20.80 20.41 -17.41
N GLY A 139 -21.20 20.20 -16.17
CA GLY A 139 -22.61 20.15 -15.73
C GLY A 139 -23.06 21.36 -14.90
N ILE A 140 -22.16 22.32 -14.66
CA ILE A 140 -22.43 23.54 -13.88
C ILE A 140 -22.81 24.68 -14.81
#